data_0107da519b0dcd4fdbc09f1cdaecc317
#
_entry.id   0107da519b0dcd4fdbc09f1cdaecc317
#
_cell.length_a   1.000
_cell.length_b   1.000
_cell.length_c   1.000
_cell.angle_alpha   90.00
_cell.angle_beta   90.00
_cell.angle_gamma   90.00
#
_symmetry.space_group_name_H-M   'P 1'
#
loop_
_entity.id
_entity.type
_entity.pdbx_description
1 polymer ?
#
loop_
_entity_poly.entity_id
_entity_poly.type
_entity_poly.pdbx_seq_one_letter_code
_entity_poly.pdbx_strand_id
1 'polypeptide(L)'
;EIEYLLIYQLNGELPKHLVAPVYRVIKELNENIGKHSQATYGITKILNKKNILSIVIEDNGKGIHDYFKIEKNLFKGKEHIGLLSIKNDLKWLNGSFEISPMETVNSGTIIEINIPFEKGEAL
;
A
#
# COMPACT_ATOMS: atom_id res chain seq x y z
N GLU A 1 19.61 6.82 1.61
CA GLU A 1 18.87 6.74 2.85
C GLU A 1 17.47 7.31 2.68
N ILE A 2 16.46 6.66 3.23
CA ILE A 2 15.06 7.05 3.05
C ILE A 2 14.46 7.43 4.40
N GLU A 3 13.78 8.56 4.43
CA GLU A 3 13.00 8.95 5.59
C GLU A 3 11.57 8.40 5.43
N TYR A 4 11.07 7.75 6.47
CA TYR A 4 9.71 7.22 6.49
C TYR A 4 8.88 7.95 7.53
N LEU A 5 7.66 8.29 7.16
CA LEU A 5 6.69 8.88 8.07
C LEU A 5 5.45 8.01 8.09
N LEU A 6 5.00 7.65 9.27
CA LEU A 6 3.75 6.93 9.47
C LEU A 6 2.75 7.85 10.14
N ILE A 7 1.62 8.04 9.49
CA ILE A 7 0.51 8.81 10.06
C ILE A 7 -0.67 7.86 10.15
N TYR A 8 -1.25 7.73 11.34
CA TYR A 8 -2.44 6.92 11.47
C TYR A 8 -3.49 7.60 12.35
N GLN A 9 -4.73 7.38 12.00
CA GLN A 9 -5.87 7.89 12.76
C GLN A 9 -6.99 6.87 12.64
N LEU A 10 -7.13 6.05 13.65
CA LEU A 10 -8.12 4.99 13.67
C LEU A 10 -9.17 5.28 14.75
N ASN A 11 -10.43 5.23 14.34
CA ASN A 11 -11.55 5.36 15.25
C ASN A 11 -12.03 3.96 15.62
N GLY A 12 -11.70 3.54 16.85
CA GLY A 12 -12.00 2.20 17.31
C GLY A 12 -10.90 1.20 16.94
N GLU A 13 -11.18 -0.06 17.16
CA GLU A 13 -10.24 -1.14 16.89
C GLU A 13 -10.45 -1.72 15.50
N LEU A 14 -9.36 -2.13 14.88
CA LEU A 14 -9.45 -2.89 13.64
C LEU A 14 -9.92 -4.32 13.93
N PRO A 15 -10.73 -4.92 13.06
CA PRO A 15 -11.02 -6.33 13.16
C PRO A 15 -9.74 -7.16 13.22
N LYS A 16 -9.71 -8.13 14.11
CA LYS A 16 -8.49 -8.94 14.30
C LYS A 16 -8.00 -9.61 13.03
N HIS A 17 -8.92 -10.02 12.17
CA HIS A 17 -8.54 -10.72 10.95
C HIS A 17 -7.85 -9.81 9.93
N LEU A 18 -7.94 -8.49 10.08
CA LEU A 18 -7.27 -7.54 9.19
C LEU A 18 -5.84 -7.21 9.62
N VAL A 19 -5.48 -7.44 10.87
CA VAL A 19 -4.20 -6.97 11.41
C VAL A 19 -3.01 -7.56 10.67
N ALA A 20 -2.94 -8.88 10.55
CA ALA A 20 -1.81 -9.53 9.89
C ALA A 20 -1.73 -9.24 8.39
N PRO A 21 -2.83 -9.35 7.62
CA PRO A 21 -2.76 -9.00 6.20
C PRO A 21 -2.41 -7.54 5.94
N VAL A 22 -2.95 -6.62 6.73
CA VAL A 22 -2.64 -5.20 6.60
C VAL A 22 -1.15 -4.95 6.88
N TYR A 23 -0.62 -5.58 7.94
CA TYR A 23 0.80 -5.46 8.25
C TYR A 23 1.66 -5.94 7.08
N ARG A 24 1.33 -7.11 6.50
CA ARG A 24 2.09 -7.65 5.36
C ARG A 24 2.07 -6.70 4.17
N VAL A 25 0.91 -6.15 3.85
CA VAL A 25 0.76 -5.22 2.73
C VAL A 25 1.63 -3.99 2.93
N ILE A 26 1.53 -3.37 4.09
CA ILE A 26 2.31 -2.16 4.39
C ILE A 26 3.80 -2.45 4.36
N LYS A 27 4.21 -3.55 4.96
CA LYS A 27 5.62 -3.95 4.98
C LYS A 27 6.16 -4.16 3.57
N GLU A 28 5.43 -4.91 2.75
CA GLU A 28 5.87 -5.22 1.40
C GLU A 28 5.97 -3.96 0.54
N LEU A 29 5.00 -3.07 0.64
CA LEU A 29 5.03 -1.85 -0.15
C LEU A 29 6.15 -0.90 0.29
N ASN A 30 6.40 -0.79 1.57
CA ASN A 30 7.51 0.03 2.06
C ASN A 30 8.87 -0.56 1.69
N GLU A 31 8.99 -1.87 1.71
CA GLU A 31 10.23 -2.52 1.23
C GLU A 31 10.46 -2.28 -0.25
N ASN A 32 9.38 -2.28 -1.06
CA ASN A 32 9.49 -1.96 -2.48
C ASN A 32 9.96 -0.52 -2.71
N ILE A 33 9.48 0.42 -1.94
CA ILE A 33 9.96 1.80 -2.00
C ILE A 33 11.47 1.83 -1.72
N GLY A 34 11.91 1.13 -0.67
CA GLY A 34 13.32 1.11 -0.31
C GLY A 34 14.22 0.49 -1.35
N LYS A 35 13.73 -0.55 -2.03
CA LYS A 35 14.56 -1.32 -2.97
C LYS A 35 14.54 -0.77 -4.38
N HIS A 36 13.41 -0.24 -4.84
CA HIS A 36 13.20 -0.04 -6.27
C HIS A 36 12.85 1.37 -6.69
N SER A 37 12.37 2.20 -5.78
CA SER A 37 11.85 3.51 -6.18
C SER A 37 12.91 4.60 -6.31
N GLN A 38 14.08 4.43 -5.66
CA GLN A 38 15.09 5.47 -5.52
C GLN A 38 14.54 6.72 -4.81
N ALA A 39 13.56 6.52 -3.96
CA ALA A 39 12.95 7.60 -3.21
C ALA A 39 13.86 8.08 -2.08
N THR A 40 13.68 9.33 -1.67
CA THR A 40 14.31 9.86 -0.46
C THR A 40 13.34 9.94 0.70
N TYR A 41 12.04 9.86 0.44
CA TYR A 41 11.05 9.76 1.50
C TYR A 41 9.89 8.85 1.10
N GLY A 42 9.23 8.31 2.12
CA GLY A 42 7.99 7.58 1.97
C GLY A 42 7.03 7.94 3.10
N ILE A 43 5.75 8.02 2.79
CA ILE A 43 4.72 8.34 3.77
C ILE A 43 3.65 7.26 3.70
N THR A 44 3.31 6.69 4.85
CA THR A 44 2.18 5.77 4.97
C THR A 44 1.11 6.42 5.84
N LYS A 45 -0.09 6.52 5.32
CA LYS A 45 -1.25 7.05 6.04
C LYS A 45 -2.27 5.94 6.20
N ILE A 46 -2.71 5.71 7.43
CA ILE A 46 -3.70 4.68 7.74
C ILE A 46 -4.84 5.35 8.48
N LEU A 47 -6.03 5.27 7.94
CA LEU A 47 -7.20 5.82 8.60
C LEU A 47 -8.43 5.01 8.27
N ASN A 48 -9.45 5.11 9.10
CA ASN A 48 -10.72 4.49 8.80
C ASN A 48 -11.83 5.55 8.79
N LYS A 49 -12.68 5.45 7.78
CA LYS A 49 -13.89 6.24 7.70
C LYS A 49 -15.05 5.26 7.61
N LYS A 50 -15.93 5.33 8.61
CA LYS A 50 -17.05 4.39 8.69
C LYS A 50 -16.49 2.97 8.71
N ASN A 51 -16.85 2.15 7.76
CA ASN A 51 -16.45 0.74 7.72
C ASN A 51 -15.43 0.47 6.60
N ILE A 52 -14.59 1.45 6.29
CA ILE A 52 -13.54 1.30 5.29
C ILE A 52 -12.20 1.69 5.90
N LEU A 53 -11.25 0.77 5.82
CA LEU A 53 -9.87 1.05 6.18
C LEU A 53 -9.16 1.57 4.95
N SER A 54 -8.62 2.77 5.03
CA SER A 54 -7.88 3.39 3.93
C SER A 54 -6.40 3.43 4.25
N ILE A 55 -5.60 2.93 3.33
CA ILE A 55 -4.13 2.96 3.43
C ILE A 55 -3.61 3.69 2.21
N VAL A 56 -2.85 4.75 2.43
CA VAL A 56 -2.24 5.51 1.34
C VAL A 56 -0.74 5.51 1.55
N ILE A 57 0.00 5.09 0.55
CA ILE A 57 1.46 5.04 0.60
C ILE A 57 2.00 5.91 -0.51
N GLU A 58 2.78 6.91 -0.15
CA GLU A 58 3.36 7.88 -1.07
C GLU A 58 4.88 7.82 -1.03
N ASP A 59 5.50 7.98 -2.18
CA ASP A 59 6.94 8.16 -2.27
C ASP A 59 7.30 9.13 -3.38
N ASN A 60 8.51 9.68 -3.31
CA ASN A 60 9.02 10.60 -4.32
C ASN A 60 10.05 9.96 -5.24
N GLY A 61 9.93 8.66 -5.47
CA GLY A 61 10.88 7.90 -6.27
C GLY A 61 10.65 7.99 -7.77
N LYS A 62 10.97 6.93 -8.47
CA LYS A 62 10.94 6.87 -9.95
C LYS A 62 9.56 7.10 -10.55
N GLY A 63 8.52 6.78 -9.82
CA GLY A 63 7.16 7.05 -10.24
C GLY A 63 6.47 5.87 -10.91
N ILE A 64 5.31 6.19 -11.43
CA ILE A 64 4.32 5.21 -11.88
C ILE A 64 4.78 4.32 -13.03
N HIS A 65 5.68 4.80 -13.87
CA HIS A 65 6.17 4.00 -15.00
C HIS A 65 6.78 2.69 -14.54
N ASP A 66 7.54 2.71 -13.47
CA ASP A 66 8.16 1.50 -12.98
C ASP A 66 7.13 0.55 -12.37
N TYR A 67 6.11 1.09 -11.70
CA TYR A 67 5.04 0.27 -11.18
C TYR A 67 4.21 -0.37 -12.28
N PHE A 68 3.87 0.38 -13.32
CA PHE A 68 3.16 -0.19 -14.48
C PHE A 68 3.98 -1.27 -15.17
N LYS A 69 5.26 -1.05 -15.30
CA LYS A 69 6.16 -2.02 -15.88
C LYS A 69 6.18 -3.30 -15.03
N ILE A 70 6.23 -3.14 -13.72
CA ILE A 70 6.15 -4.24 -12.79
C ILE A 70 4.82 -4.97 -12.94
N GLU A 71 3.71 -4.25 -12.98
CA GLU A 71 2.40 -4.86 -13.14
C GLU A 71 2.24 -5.67 -14.41
N LYS A 72 2.71 -5.12 -15.53
CA LYS A 72 2.64 -5.81 -16.83
C LYS A 72 3.54 -7.03 -16.89
N ASN A 73 4.60 -7.05 -16.10
CA ASN A 73 5.58 -8.12 -16.08
C ASN A 73 5.54 -8.93 -14.79
N LEU A 74 4.36 -9.03 -14.17
CA LEU A 74 4.17 -9.67 -12.87
C LEU A 74 4.76 -11.07 -12.75
N PHE A 75 4.83 -11.78 -13.85
CA PHE A 75 5.29 -13.17 -13.83
C PHE A 75 6.74 -13.33 -14.27
N LYS A 76 7.45 -12.23 -14.45
CA LYS A 76 8.80 -12.25 -15.01
C LYS A 76 9.87 -11.85 -14.00
N GLY A 77 9.94 -12.52 -12.89
CA GLY A 77 11.02 -12.26 -11.95
C GLY A 77 10.61 -12.40 -10.51
N LYS A 78 11.56 -12.77 -9.68
CA LYS A 78 11.31 -13.02 -8.26
C LYS A 78 10.95 -11.76 -7.48
N GLU A 79 11.43 -10.62 -7.94
CA GLU A 79 11.21 -9.34 -7.26
C GLU A 79 9.77 -8.86 -7.31
N HIS A 80 8.94 -9.44 -8.18
CA HIS A 80 7.53 -9.05 -8.32
C HIS A 80 6.57 -9.99 -7.62
N ILE A 81 7.07 -11.03 -6.99
CA ILE A 81 6.24 -11.99 -6.25
C ILE A 81 5.52 -11.29 -5.09
N GLY A 82 6.19 -10.35 -4.43
CA GLY A 82 5.59 -9.61 -3.32
C GLY A 82 4.36 -8.81 -3.75
N LEU A 83 4.43 -8.13 -4.91
CA LEU A 83 3.31 -7.34 -5.42
C LEU A 83 2.12 -8.24 -5.78
N LEU A 84 2.39 -9.39 -6.39
CA LEU A 84 1.35 -10.35 -6.69
C LEU A 84 0.68 -10.86 -5.41
N SER A 85 1.47 -11.13 -4.39
CA SER A 85 0.95 -11.57 -3.09
C SER A 85 0.04 -10.52 -2.47
N ILE A 86 0.43 -9.24 -2.57
CA ILE A 86 -0.40 -8.14 -2.08
C ILE A 86 -1.75 -8.13 -2.78
N LYS A 87 -1.75 -8.24 -4.10
CA LYS A 87 -2.99 -8.24 -4.87
C LYS A 87 -3.89 -9.40 -4.49
N ASN A 88 -3.31 -10.57 -4.27
CA ASN A 88 -4.06 -11.73 -3.83
C ASN A 88 -4.65 -11.54 -2.44
N ASP A 89 -3.86 -11.03 -1.50
CA ASP A 89 -4.35 -10.74 -0.15
C ASP A 89 -5.50 -9.74 -0.17
N LEU A 90 -5.39 -8.69 -0.98
CA LEU A 90 -6.44 -7.68 -1.09
C LEU A 90 -7.71 -8.25 -1.70
N LYS A 91 -7.57 -9.14 -2.67
CA LYS A 91 -8.73 -9.81 -3.27
C LYS A 91 -9.51 -10.60 -2.21
N TRP A 92 -8.82 -11.32 -1.36
CA TRP A 92 -9.46 -12.08 -0.27
C TRP A 92 -10.16 -11.17 0.75
N LEU A 93 -9.66 -9.95 0.91
CA LEU A 93 -10.23 -8.98 1.85
C LEU A 93 -11.27 -8.07 1.19
N ASN A 94 -11.60 -8.30 -0.06
CA ASN A 94 -12.47 -7.43 -0.86
C ASN A 94 -11.93 -6.00 -0.94
N GLY A 95 -10.62 -5.88 -0.93
CA GLY A 95 -9.95 -4.59 -0.99
C GLY A 95 -9.71 -4.13 -2.41
N SER A 96 -9.55 -2.82 -2.57
CA SER A 96 -9.17 -2.21 -3.84
C SER A 96 -7.73 -1.71 -3.77
N PHE A 97 -7.09 -1.60 -4.93
CA PHE A 97 -5.71 -1.20 -5.05
C PHE A 97 -5.58 -0.31 -6.28
N GLU A 98 -5.13 0.91 -6.07
CA GLU A 98 -4.90 1.86 -7.16
C GLU A 98 -3.52 2.48 -7.04
N ILE A 99 -2.84 2.63 -8.18
CA ILE A 99 -1.54 3.30 -8.26
C ILE A 99 -1.71 4.51 -9.15
N SER A 100 -1.24 5.66 -8.70
CA SER A 100 -1.29 6.88 -9.48
C SER A 100 -0.02 7.71 -9.29
N PRO A 101 0.27 8.62 -10.25
CA PRO A 101 1.42 9.50 -10.10
C PRO A 101 1.13 10.59 -9.07
N MET A 102 2.18 11.14 -8.46
CA MET A 102 2.03 12.34 -7.65
C MET A 102 1.94 13.55 -8.59
N GLU A 103 0.83 14.28 -8.49
CA GLU A 103 0.57 15.41 -9.39
C GLU A 103 1.42 16.63 -9.12
N THR A 104 1.87 16.79 -7.88
CA THR A 104 2.56 17.99 -7.45
C THR A 104 4.06 17.96 -7.63
N VAL A 105 4.63 16.82 -8.01
CA VAL A 105 6.06 16.66 -8.22
C VAL A 105 6.31 15.91 -9.52
N ASN A 106 7.50 16.06 -10.08
CA ASN A 106 7.83 15.44 -11.36
C ASN A 106 7.99 13.93 -11.30
N SER A 107 8.15 13.40 -10.13
CA SER A 107 8.25 11.96 -9.94
C SER A 107 7.63 11.58 -8.62
N GLY A 108 7.25 10.32 -8.51
CA GLY A 108 6.65 9.82 -7.29
C GLY A 108 5.41 9.02 -7.58
N THR A 109 4.96 8.29 -6.57
CA THR A 109 3.85 7.37 -6.71
C THR A 109 2.97 7.45 -5.48
N ILE A 110 1.66 7.33 -5.70
CA ILE A 110 0.67 7.18 -4.65
C ILE A 110 0.00 5.85 -4.84
N ILE A 111 0.01 5.03 -3.81
CA ILE A 111 -0.72 3.76 -3.79
C ILE A 111 -1.85 3.92 -2.80
N GLU A 112 -3.07 3.65 -3.25
CA GLU A 112 -4.25 3.75 -2.40
C GLU A 112 -4.92 2.39 -2.29
N ILE A 113 -5.16 1.98 -1.05
CA ILE A 113 -5.79 0.70 -0.72
C ILE A 113 -6.99 0.98 0.16
N ASN A 114 -8.13 0.41 -0.19
CA ASN A 114 -9.34 0.53 0.61
C ASN A 114 -9.87 -0.88 0.91
N ILE A 115 -10.05 -1.18 2.18
CA ILE A 115 -10.52 -2.48 2.63
C ILE A 115 -11.80 -2.28 3.44
N PRO A 116 -12.94 -2.79 2.96
CA PRO A 116 -14.18 -2.70 3.73
C PRO A 116 -14.16 -3.71 4.87
N PHE A 117 -14.80 -3.36 5.97
CA PHE A 117 -14.99 -4.29 7.07
C PHE A 117 -16.33 -4.01 7.74
N GLU A 118 -16.91 -5.01 8.38
CA GLU A 118 -18.17 -4.84 9.05
C GLU A 118 -17.98 -4.36 10.48
N LYS A 119 -18.87 -3.49 10.91
CA LYS A 119 -18.88 -3.01 12.28
C LYS A 119 -19.23 -4.17 13.20
N GLY A 120 -18.39 -4.42 14.19
CA GLY A 120 -18.59 -5.55 15.10
C GLY A 120 -17.69 -6.74 14.84
N GLU A 121 -16.93 -6.75 13.75
CA GLU A 121 -15.96 -7.81 13.49
C GLU A 121 -14.69 -7.70 14.33
N ALA A 122 -14.56 -6.64 15.08
CA ALA A 122 -13.36 -6.34 15.86
C ALA A 122 -13.15 -7.28 17.06
N LEU A 123 -14.05 -8.18 17.32
CA LEU A 123 -13.93 -9.07 18.46
C LEU A 123 -13.11 -10.34 18.19
#